data_d2c5f1d888e5824b1622e1deeeabc609
#
_entry.id   d2c5f1d888e5824b1622e1deeeabc609
#
_cell.length_a   1.000
_cell.length_b   1.000
_cell.length_c   1.000
_cell.angle_alpha   90.00
_cell.angle_beta   90.00
_cell.angle_gamma   90.00
#
_symmetry.space_group_name_H-M   'P 1'
#
loop_
_entity.id
_entity.type
_entity.pdbx_description
1 polymer ?
#
loop_
_entity_poly.entity_id
_entity_poly.type
_entity_poly.pdbx_seq_one_letter_code
_entity_poly.pdbx_strand_id
1 'polypeptide(L)'
;MLKDKVFELAQKFSGSTHGSSDYDKDTVYVRGSHDNEYVPFSFVQKEFPEIQHPADLKSEGFVFSSYDFLELNEFDQWYLSQFNKRLSSKVMKNIGILHFPDQKAIFDTVEVVHQTFQILKDHKVLMNGKNLPIQLGEWYSKIIFGLNQIKSSSQRGFDFKTDNGKVVEVKVHWHDSTSPKGVKIKKSLAELSDFCIIIYVAKNFTIRDILFLDSEFILRKFDTKGHTIFLKDQDVASYFFSKSDKHFDKVVNKTALLKFASPQLAIKLEDRMN
;
A
#
# COMPACT_ATOMS: atom_id res chain seq x y z
N MET A 1 -16.07 -31.91 15.12
CA MET A 1 -16.07 -30.45 15.35
C MET A 1 -16.90 -29.78 14.26
N LEU A 2 -17.36 -28.55 14.44
CA LEU A 2 -18.15 -27.85 13.41
C LEU A 2 -17.38 -27.74 12.07
N LYS A 3 -16.08 -27.49 12.14
CA LYS A 3 -15.17 -27.50 10.98
C LYS A 3 -15.33 -28.75 10.10
N ASP A 4 -15.28 -29.93 10.70
CA ASP A 4 -15.32 -31.19 9.92
C ASP A 4 -16.66 -31.36 9.22
N LYS A 5 -17.77 -30.98 9.89
CA LYS A 5 -19.12 -30.99 9.31
C LYS A 5 -19.24 -30.04 8.12
N VAL A 6 -18.62 -28.85 8.21
CA VAL A 6 -18.59 -27.86 7.11
C VAL A 6 -17.77 -28.39 5.94
N PHE A 7 -16.66 -29.08 6.20
CA PHE A 7 -15.87 -29.72 5.13
C PHE A 7 -16.63 -30.85 4.45
N GLU A 8 -17.28 -31.73 5.21
CA GLU A 8 -18.15 -32.77 4.66
C GLU A 8 -19.28 -32.17 3.81
N LEU A 9 -19.84 -31.03 4.26
CA LEU A 9 -20.88 -30.32 3.50
C LEU A 9 -20.32 -29.76 2.19
N ALA A 10 -19.12 -29.15 2.19
CA ALA A 10 -18.49 -28.66 0.97
C ALA A 10 -18.17 -29.78 -0.02
N GLN A 11 -17.69 -30.92 0.47
CA GLN A 11 -17.46 -32.11 -0.34
C GLN A 11 -18.77 -32.62 -0.94
N LYS A 12 -19.82 -32.76 -0.13
CA LYS A 12 -21.17 -33.22 -0.57
C LYS A 12 -21.76 -32.29 -1.62
N PHE A 13 -21.68 -30.97 -1.40
CA PHE A 13 -22.19 -29.98 -2.36
C PHE A 13 -21.41 -30.05 -3.67
N SER A 14 -20.09 -30.14 -3.62
CA SER A 14 -19.23 -30.23 -4.82
C SER A 14 -19.37 -31.55 -5.58
N GLY A 15 -19.87 -32.62 -4.95
CA GLY A 15 -20.10 -33.92 -5.56
C GLY A 15 -21.35 -33.99 -6.47
N SER A 16 -22.15 -32.94 -6.54
CA SER A 16 -23.34 -32.83 -7.39
C SER A 16 -23.34 -31.51 -8.16
N THR A 17 -24.05 -31.46 -9.29
CA THR A 17 -24.22 -30.23 -10.07
C THR A 17 -25.54 -29.55 -9.70
N HIS A 18 -25.52 -28.23 -9.52
CA HIS A 18 -26.68 -27.47 -9.04
C HIS A 18 -27.36 -26.63 -10.14
N GLY A 19 -26.79 -26.58 -11.34
CA GLY A 19 -27.38 -25.88 -12.50
C GLY A 19 -27.73 -24.43 -12.22
N SER A 20 -28.88 -23.95 -12.71
CA SER A 20 -29.36 -22.58 -12.46
C SER A 20 -30.09 -22.46 -11.12
N SER A 21 -29.45 -22.82 -10.02
CA SER A 21 -29.96 -22.64 -8.66
C SER A 21 -29.79 -21.22 -8.15
N ASP A 22 -30.47 -20.85 -7.05
CA ASP A 22 -30.26 -19.53 -6.42
C ASP A 22 -28.90 -19.38 -5.78
N TYR A 23 -28.16 -20.47 -5.57
CA TYR A 23 -26.81 -20.46 -4.96
C TYR A 23 -25.74 -19.84 -5.84
N ASP A 24 -25.99 -19.68 -7.15
CA ASP A 24 -25.08 -18.96 -8.06
C ASP A 24 -25.03 -17.45 -7.82
N LYS A 25 -25.93 -16.92 -6.99
CA LYS A 25 -25.98 -15.49 -6.60
C LYS A 25 -25.24 -15.19 -5.31
N ASP A 26 -24.76 -16.23 -4.62
CA ASP A 26 -24.00 -16.04 -3.41
C ASP A 26 -22.71 -15.26 -3.67
N THR A 27 -22.35 -14.45 -2.71
CA THR A 27 -21.10 -13.69 -2.73
C THR A 27 -20.08 -14.21 -1.72
N VAL A 28 -20.49 -15.18 -0.89
CA VAL A 28 -19.63 -15.82 0.10
C VAL A 28 -19.69 -17.33 -0.08
N TYR A 29 -18.51 -17.93 -0.17
CA TYR A 29 -18.36 -19.38 -0.27
C TYR A 29 -17.43 -19.89 0.82
N VAL A 30 -17.61 -21.15 1.21
CA VAL A 30 -16.72 -21.82 2.16
C VAL A 30 -15.93 -22.89 1.41
N ARG A 31 -14.62 -22.86 1.51
CA ARG A 31 -13.72 -23.86 0.93
C ARG A 31 -13.68 -25.10 1.82
N GLY A 32 -13.77 -26.27 1.22
CA GLY A 32 -13.60 -27.56 1.87
C GLY A 32 -12.15 -27.89 2.20
N SER A 33 -11.90 -29.16 2.47
CA SER A 33 -10.56 -29.68 2.76
C SER A 33 -9.67 -29.86 1.52
N HIS A 34 -10.27 -29.93 0.33
CA HIS A 34 -9.58 -30.10 -0.94
C HIS A 34 -9.81 -28.91 -1.88
N ASP A 35 -8.92 -28.74 -2.87
CA ASP A 35 -8.86 -27.57 -3.72
C ASP A 35 -10.13 -27.31 -4.55
N ASN A 36 -10.87 -28.36 -4.92
CA ASN A 36 -12.08 -28.25 -5.73
C ASN A 36 -13.37 -28.42 -4.92
N GLU A 37 -13.31 -28.22 -3.62
CA GLU A 37 -14.45 -28.34 -2.72
C GLU A 37 -14.87 -26.98 -2.20
N TYR A 38 -16.05 -26.53 -2.61
CA TYR A 38 -16.65 -25.30 -2.09
C TYR A 38 -18.14 -25.50 -1.85
N VAL A 39 -18.69 -24.67 -0.98
CA VAL A 39 -20.14 -24.61 -0.73
C VAL A 39 -20.57 -23.16 -0.56
N PRO A 40 -21.69 -22.72 -1.18
CA PRO A 40 -22.26 -21.40 -0.93
C PRO A 40 -22.61 -21.22 0.55
N PHE A 41 -22.35 -20.02 1.09
CA PHE A 41 -22.62 -19.76 2.50
C PHE A 41 -24.12 -19.86 2.84
N SER A 42 -25.00 -19.48 1.92
CA SER A 42 -26.46 -19.66 2.08
C SER A 42 -26.85 -21.14 2.23
N PHE A 43 -26.12 -22.05 1.59
CA PHE A 43 -26.36 -23.50 1.77
C PHE A 43 -25.85 -23.97 3.14
N VAL A 44 -24.73 -23.43 3.62
CA VAL A 44 -24.23 -23.69 4.98
C VAL A 44 -25.27 -23.25 6.02
N GLN A 45 -25.85 -22.06 5.88
CA GLN A 45 -26.90 -21.54 6.77
C GLN A 45 -28.15 -22.42 6.77
N LYS A 46 -28.48 -22.99 5.63
CA LYS A 46 -29.65 -23.90 5.52
C LYS A 46 -29.43 -25.21 6.29
N GLU A 47 -28.22 -25.77 6.20
CA GLU A 47 -27.89 -27.05 6.86
C GLU A 47 -27.50 -26.87 8.35
N PHE A 48 -27.00 -25.70 8.73
CA PHE A 48 -26.59 -25.31 10.07
C PHE A 48 -27.26 -23.99 10.47
N PRO A 49 -28.52 -23.98 10.93
CA PRO A 49 -29.26 -22.75 11.25
C PRO A 49 -28.61 -21.88 12.36
N GLU A 50 -27.73 -22.47 13.16
CA GLU A 50 -26.94 -21.74 14.17
C GLU A 50 -25.87 -20.84 13.56
N ILE A 51 -25.48 -21.06 12.30
CA ILE A 51 -24.50 -20.23 11.57
C ILE A 51 -25.27 -19.15 10.80
N GLN A 52 -25.35 -17.95 11.37
CA GLN A 52 -26.09 -16.84 10.76
C GLN A 52 -25.17 -15.90 9.94
N HIS A 53 -23.90 -15.79 10.34
CA HIS A 53 -22.95 -14.88 9.74
C HIS A 53 -21.60 -15.56 9.46
N PRO A 54 -20.84 -15.08 8.45
CA PRO A 54 -19.46 -15.53 8.22
C PRO A 54 -18.56 -15.41 9.45
N ALA A 55 -18.88 -14.46 10.35
CA ALA A 55 -18.15 -14.28 11.61
C ALA A 55 -18.27 -15.50 12.54
N ASP A 56 -19.34 -16.27 12.47
CA ASP A 56 -19.55 -17.46 13.30
C ASP A 56 -18.53 -18.55 12.95
N LEU A 57 -18.21 -18.71 11.66
CA LEU A 57 -17.15 -19.62 11.23
C LEU A 57 -15.75 -19.11 11.55
N LYS A 58 -15.55 -17.79 11.68
CA LYS A 58 -14.25 -17.23 12.12
C LYS A 58 -13.91 -17.67 13.53
N SER A 59 -14.88 -17.80 14.43
CA SER A 59 -14.65 -18.32 15.79
C SER A 59 -14.17 -19.77 15.79
N GLU A 60 -14.53 -20.53 14.77
CA GLU A 60 -14.10 -21.92 14.56
C GLU A 60 -12.72 -22.05 13.88
N GLY A 61 -12.08 -20.93 13.54
CA GLY A 61 -10.76 -20.89 12.92
C GLY A 61 -10.72 -20.61 11.43
N PHE A 62 -11.88 -20.42 10.78
CA PHE A 62 -11.91 -19.99 9.39
C PHE A 62 -11.44 -18.54 9.26
N VAL A 63 -10.84 -18.23 8.12
CA VAL A 63 -10.45 -16.87 7.71
C VAL A 63 -11.28 -16.48 6.51
N PHE A 64 -11.74 -15.22 6.50
CA PHE A 64 -12.42 -14.66 5.35
C PHE A 64 -11.44 -13.87 4.51
N SER A 65 -11.28 -14.24 3.26
CA SER A 65 -10.40 -13.56 2.31
C SER A 65 -11.15 -13.23 1.02
N SER A 66 -10.77 -12.13 0.37
CA SER A 66 -11.31 -11.84 -0.96
C SER A 66 -10.82 -12.84 -1.99
N TYR A 67 -11.63 -13.13 -2.99
CA TYR A 67 -11.25 -13.99 -4.10
C TYR A 67 -9.95 -13.52 -4.79
N ASP A 68 -9.85 -12.21 -5.05
CA ASP A 68 -8.66 -11.60 -5.67
C ASP A 68 -7.37 -11.82 -4.86
N PHE A 69 -7.50 -11.89 -3.53
CA PHE A 69 -6.35 -12.13 -2.66
C PHE A 69 -5.84 -13.57 -2.73
N LEU A 70 -6.75 -14.53 -2.86
CA LEU A 70 -6.41 -15.96 -2.84
C LEU A 70 -5.93 -16.49 -4.21
N GLU A 71 -6.24 -15.78 -5.31
CA GLU A 71 -5.91 -16.17 -6.70
C GLU A 71 -6.31 -17.63 -7.01
N LEU A 72 -7.52 -18.03 -6.60
CA LEU A 72 -8.01 -19.41 -6.68
C LEU A 72 -8.53 -19.74 -8.09
N ASN A 73 -7.65 -20.08 -9.02
CA ASN A 73 -8.05 -20.48 -10.37
C ASN A 73 -9.00 -21.71 -10.38
N GLU A 74 -8.86 -22.59 -9.41
CA GLU A 74 -9.71 -23.77 -9.23
C GLU A 74 -11.15 -23.42 -8.88
N PHE A 75 -11.39 -22.28 -8.21
CA PHE A 75 -12.75 -21.82 -7.88
C PHE A 75 -13.54 -21.47 -9.14
N ASP A 76 -12.95 -20.87 -10.14
CA ASP A 76 -13.63 -20.56 -11.41
C ASP A 76 -14.07 -21.83 -12.14
N GLN A 77 -13.23 -22.85 -12.12
CA GLN A 77 -13.54 -24.15 -12.72
C GLN A 77 -14.66 -24.86 -11.94
N TRP A 78 -14.56 -24.85 -10.61
CA TRP A 78 -15.59 -25.37 -9.73
C TRP A 78 -16.92 -24.65 -9.96
N TYR A 79 -16.93 -23.31 -9.98
CA TYR A 79 -18.15 -22.52 -10.18
C TYR A 79 -18.81 -22.82 -11.53
N LEU A 80 -18.00 -22.91 -12.59
CA LEU A 80 -18.50 -23.29 -13.92
C LEU A 80 -19.10 -24.70 -13.91
N SER A 81 -18.46 -25.67 -13.25
CA SER A 81 -18.96 -27.04 -13.16
C SER A 81 -20.24 -27.15 -12.36
N GLN A 82 -20.39 -26.36 -11.30
CA GLN A 82 -21.57 -26.39 -10.42
C GLN A 82 -22.78 -25.71 -11.03
N PHE A 83 -22.60 -24.54 -11.65
CA PHE A 83 -23.69 -23.67 -12.07
C PHE A 83 -23.82 -23.51 -13.58
N ASN A 84 -22.95 -24.11 -14.37
CA ASN A 84 -22.88 -23.94 -15.82
C ASN A 84 -22.80 -22.45 -16.25
N LYS A 85 -22.15 -21.62 -15.43
CA LYS A 85 -21.99 -20.19 -15.64
C LYS A 85 -20.53 -19.79 -15.41
N ARG A 86 -20.05 -18.82 -16.19
CA ARG A 86 -18.74 -18.22 -15.96
C ARG A 86 -18.88 -17.00 -15.04
N LEU A 87 -17.96 -16.87 -14.12
CA LEU A 87 -17.84 -15.67 -13.30
C LEU A 87 -17.43 -14.47 -14.16
N SER A 88 -18.20 -13.38 -14.06
CA SER A 88 -17.76 -12.11 -14.64
C SER A 88 -16.77 -11.41 -13.71
N SER A 89 -15.84 -10.63 -14.28
CA SER A 89 -14.85 -9.85 -13.48
C SER A 89 -15.52 -8.91 -12.48
N LYS A 90 -16.75 -8.48 -12.70
CA LYS A 90 -17.51 -7.64 -11.77
C LYS A 90 -18.00 -8.46 -10.57
N VAL A 91 -18.43 -9.69 -10.78
CA VAL A 91 -18.91 -10.59 -9.71
C VAL A 91 -17.71 -11.07 -8.88
N MET A 92 -16.61 -11.45 -9.52
CA MET A 92 -15.39 -11.90 -8.86
C MET A 92 -14.91 -10.95 -7.76
N LYS A 93 -14.94 -9.65 -8.00
CA LYS A 93 -14.51 -8.62 -7.02
C LYS A 93 -15.33 -8.60 -5.73
N ASN A 94 -16.53 -9.16 -5.75
CA ASN A 94 -17.43 -9.19 -4.60
C ASN A 94 -17.44 -10.55 -3.91
N ILE A 95 -16.71 -11.54 -4.44
CA ILE A 95 -16.66 -12.87 -3.85
C ILE A 95 -15.67 -12.89 -2.70
N GLY A 96 -16.16 -13.40 -1.56
CA GLY A 96 -15.34 -13.71 -0.40
C GLY A 96 -15.33 -15.23 -0.15
N ILE A 97 -14.18 -15.73 0.25
CA ILE A 97 -13.96 -17.14 0.55
C ILE A 97 -13.62 -17.31 2.03
N LEU A 98 -14.42 -18.12 2.72
CA LEU A 98 -14.08 -18.63 4.04
C LEU A 98 -13.25 -19.90 3.86
N HIS A 99 -12.03 -19.88 4.35
CA HIS A 99 -11.12 -21.03 4.27
C HIS A 99 -10.45 -21.28 5.61
N PHE A 100 -9.93 -22.45 5.80
CA PHE A 100 -9.25 -22.84 7.04
C PHE A 100 -7.74 -22.97 6.78
N PRO A 101 -6.93 -21.95 7.08
CA PRO A 101 -5.49 -21.99 6.86
C PRO A 101 -4.76 -22.73 7.96
N ASP A 102 -3.59 -23.30 7.63
CA ASP A 102 -2.70 -23.92 8.62
C ASP A 102 -2.14 -22.89 9.62
N GLN A 103 -2.00 -21.65 9.19
CA GLN A 103 -1.40 -20.53 9.95
C GLN A 103 -2.31 -19.32 9.99
N LYS A 104 -3.44 -19.44 10.71
CA LYS A 104 -4.46 -18.38 10.78
C LYS A 104 -3.93 -16.98 11.06
N ALA A 105 -3.04 -16.83 12.06
CA ALA A 105 -2.49 -15.54 12.44
C ALA A 105 -1.70 -14.86 11.32
N ILE A 106 -0.99 -15.65 10.50
CA ILE A 106 -0.27 -15.13 9.33
C ILE A 106 -1.24 -14.66 8.26
N PHE A 107 -2.25 -15.47 7.93
CA PHE A 107 -3.27 -15.13 6.92
C PHE A 107 -4.06 -13.89 7.31
N ASP A 108 -4.54 -13.81 8.56
CA ASP A 108 -5.24 -12.61 9.07
C ASP A 108 -4.37 -11.35 8.89
N THR A 109 -3.08 -11.45 9.19
CA THR A 109 -2.14 -10.32 9.07
C THR A 109 -1.91 -9.94 7.60
N VAL A 110 -1.70 -10.91 6.72
CA VAL A 110 -1.47 -10.68 5.29
C VAL A 110 -2.73 -10.08 4.63
N GLU A 111 -3.92 -10.53 5.00
CA GLU A 111 -5.17 -9.93 4.52
C GLU A 111 -5.30 -8.46 4.91
N VAL A 112 -4.98 -8.10 6.16
CA VAL A 112 -4.94 -6.70 6.61
C VAL A 112 -3.96 -5.87 5.78
N VAL A 113 -2.77 -6.41 5.50
CA VAL A 113 -1.78 -5.76 4.63
C VAL A 113 -2.34 -5.55 3.23
N HIS A 114 -2.96 -6.58 2.64
CA HIS A 114 -3.55 -6.49 1.30
C HIS A 114 -4.63 -5.40 1.24
N GLN A 115 -5.57 -5.38 2.18
CA GLN A 115 -6.61 -4.35 2.28
C GLN A 115 -6.01 -2.95 2.42
N THR A 116 -4.98 -2.80 3.25
CA THR A 116 -4.26 -1.52 3.42
C THR A 116 -3.65 -1.05 2.09
N PHE A 117 -3.02 -1.96 1.34
CA PHE A 117 -2.47 -1.62 0.02
C PHE A 117 -3.56 -1.20 -0.98
N GLN A 118 -4.74 -1.82 -0.97
CA GLN A 118 -5.86 -1.40 -1.83
C GLN A 118 -6.33 0.02 -1.48
N ILE A 119 -6.53 0.32 -0.19
CA ILE A 119 -6.90 1.67 0.27
C ILE A 119 -5.88 2.72 -0.22
N LEU A 120 -4.58 2.42 -0.07
CA LEU A 120 -3.52 3.33 -0.51
C LEU A 120 -3.49 3.53 -2.05
N LYS A 121 -3.84 2.51 -2.83
CA LYS A 121 -4.00 2.62 -4.29
C LYS A 121 -5.20 3.50 -4.66
N ASP A 122 -6.35 3.28 -4.02
CA ASP A 122 -7.58 4.05 -4.27
C ASP A 122 -7.38 5.54 -3.98
N HIS A 123 -6.64 5.86 -2.92
CA HIS A 123 -6.24 7.22 -2.57
C HIS A 123 -5.05 7.76 -3.38
N LYS A 124 -4.56 7.01 -4.38
CA LYS A 124 -3.43 7.40 -5.24
C LYS A 124 -2.13 7.69 -4.47
N VAL A 125 -1.96 7.07 -3.31
CA VAL A 125 -0.69 7.07 -2.58
C VAL A 125 0.27 6.07 -3.22
N LEU A 126 -0.22 4.88 -3.60
CA LEU A 126 0.54 3.89 -4.37
C LEU A 126 0.17 4.02 -5.86
N MET A 127 1.11 4.43 -6.70
CA MET A 127 0.86 4.69 -8.11
C MET A 127 1.68 3.85 -9.08
N ASN A 128 2.81 3.32 -8.62
CA ASN A 128 3.74 2.52 -9.44
C ASN A 128 4.39 1.44 -8.58
N GLY A 129 5.20 0.57 -9.16
CA GLY A 129 5.83 -0.55 -8.46
C GLY A 129 6.92 -0.21 -7.44
N LYS A 130 7.06 1.06 -7.02
CA LYS A 130 7.98 1.44 -5.95
C LYS A 130 7.45 0.94 -4.60
N ASN A 131 8.34 0.72 -3.64
CA ASN A 131 7.94 0.31 -2.30
C ASN A 131 7.19 1.42 -1.53
N LEU A 132 6.39 1.02 -0.55
CA LEU A 132 5.52 1.93 0.20
C LEU A 132 6.24 3.14 0.81
N PRO A 133 7.39 3.03 1.49
CA PRO A 133 8.05 4.20 2.06
C PRO A 133 8.43 5.26 1.02
N ILE A 134 8.86 4.84 -0.17
CA ILE A 134 9.23 5.77 -1.25
C ILE A 134 7.99 6.49 -1.77
N GLN A 135 6.93 5.76 -2.09
CA GLN A 135 5.71 6.37 -2.62
C GLN A 135 5.02 7.27 -1.61
N LEU A 136 5.05 6.90 -0.33
CA LEU A 136 4.50 7.71 0.75
C LEU A 136 5.28 9.02 0.91
N GLY A 137 6.61 8.99 0.85
CA GLY A 137 7.45 10.19 0.91
C GLY A 137 7.24 11.11 -0.30
N GLU A 138 7.07 10.57 -1.51
CA GLU A 138 6.68 11.33 -2.70
C GLU A 138 5.29 11.97 -2.51
N TRP A 139 4.34 11.25 -1.96
CA TRP A 139 3.00 11.77 -1.66
C TRP A 139 3.03 12.87 -0.58
N TYR A 140 3.81 12.72 0.49
CA TYR A 140 4.03 13.77 1.50
C TYR A 140 4.57 15.04 0.86
N SER A 141 5.61 14.91 0.02
CA SER A 141 6.19 16.05 -0.70
C SER A 141 5.15 16.77 -1.53
N LYS A 142 4.33 16.01 -2.27
CA LYS A 142 3.25 16.55 -3.09
C LYS A 142 2.27 17.40 -2.26
N ILE A 143 1.82 16.89 -1.13
CA ILE A 143 0.82 17.57 -0.29
C ILE A 143 1.41 18.76 0.45
N ILE A 144 2.63 18.64 0.99
CA ILE A 144 3.27 19.68 1.79
C ILE A 144 3.67 20.88 0.93
N PHE A 145 4.20 20.63 -0.27
CA PHE A 145 4.75 21.66 -1.13
C PHE A 145 3.84 22.04 -2.31
N GLY A 146 2.61 21.49 -2.37
CA GLY A 146 1.66 21.79 -3.45
C GLY A 146 2.16 21.39 -4.83
N LEU A 147 2.83 20.23 -4.95
CA LEU A 147 3.47 19.83 -6.20
C LEU A 147 2.51 19.17 -7.16
N ASN A 148 2.69 19.48 -8.45
CA ASN A 148 1.91 18.92 -9.55
C ASN A 148 2.59 17.67 -10.10
N GLN A 149 1.90 16.54 -10.05
CA GLN A 149 2.38 15.29 -10.59
C GLN A 149 2.20 15.26 -12.11
N ILE A 150 3.25 14.84 -12.81
CA ILE A 150 3.18 14.67 -14.25
C ILE A 150 2.56 13.30 -14.55
N LYS A 151 1.63 13.26 -15.51
CA LYS A 151 0.79 12.08 -15.80
C LYS A 151 1.56 10.86 -16.34
N SER A 152 2.82 10.98 -16.72
CA SER A 152 3.58 9.89 -17.28
C SER A 152 4.43 9.19 -16.22
N SER A 153 4.10 7.95 -15.89
CA SER A 153 4.91 7.07 -15.04
C SER A 153 6.26 6.69 -15.68
N SER A 154 6.44 6.97 -16.97
CA SER A 154 7.66 6.69 -17.74
C SER A 154 8.56 7.93 -17.92
N GLN A 155 8.20 9.07 -17.33
CA GLN A 155 8.99 10.28 -17.48
C GLN A 155 10.34 10.11 -16.78
N ARG A 156 11.40 10.25 -17.56
CA ARG A 156 12.78 10.23 -17.03
C ARG A 156 13.17 11.63 -16.62
N GLY A 157 13.70 11.79 -15.40
CA GLY A 157 14.44 12.95 -15.02
C GLY A 157 13.88 13.81 -13.89
N PHE A 158 12.61 13.66 -13.47
CA PHE A 158 12.06 14.35 -12.30
C PHE A 158 10.69 13.78 -11.91
N ASP A 159 10.29 14.01 -10.65
CA ASP A 159 9.04 13.44 -10.12
C ASP A 159 7.85 14.43 -10.22
N PHE A 160 8.08 15.73 -10.01
CA PHE A 160 7.03 16.75 -9.90
C PHE A 160 7.42 18.07 -10.52
N LYS A 161 6.41 18.97 -10.63
CA LYS A 161 6.58 20.41 -10.90
C LYS A 161 5.88 21.25 -9.85
N THR A 162 6.45 22.41 -9.55
CA THR A 162 5.78 23.47 -8.81
C THR A 162 4.76 24.21 -9.69
N ASP A 163 3.89 25.03 -9.10
CA ASP A 163 2.90 25.82 -9.87
C ASP A 163 3.53 26.79 -10.87
N ASN A 164 4.74 27.29 -10.57
CA ASN A 164 5.51 28.15 -11.48
C ASN A 164 6.39 27.38 -12.49
N GLY A 165 6.13 26.07 -12.63
CA GLY A 165 6.75 25.20 -13.63
C GLY A 165 8.16 24.68 -13.29
N LYS A 166 8.71 25.02 -12.12
CA LYS A 166 10.00 24.53 -11.67
C LYS A 166 9.97 23.02 -11.44
N VAL A 167 11.03 22.37 -11.84
CA VAL A 167 11.18 20.90 -11.80
C VAL A 167 11.74 20.43 -10.48
N VAL A 168 11.12 19.40 -9.91
CA VAL A 168 11.44 18.88 -8.57
C VAL A 168 11.72 17.37 -8.64
N GLU A 169 12.88 17.00 -8.13
CA GLU A 169 13.24 15.60 -7.84
C GLU A 169 13.00 15.31 -6.36
N VAL A 170 12.35 14.18 -6.05
CA VAL A 170 12.11 13.75 -4.67
C VAL A 170 12.91 12.50 -4.36
N LYS A 171 13.60 12.53 -3.24
CA LYS A 171 14.28 11.35 -2.67
C LYS A 171 13.71 11.04 -1.31
N VAL A 172 13.55 9.78 -1.04
CA VAL A 172 13.05 9.30 0.25
C VAL A 172 14.13 8.47 0.93
N HIS A 173 14.46 8.87 2.14
CA HIS A 173 15.34 8.12 3.03
C HIS A 173 14.50 7.46 4.12
N TRP A 174 14.27 6.17 3.97
CA TRP A 174 13.57 5.40 4.99
C TRP A 174 14.55 4.84 6.01
N HIS A 175 14.31 5.15 7.27
CA HIS A 175 15.17 4.74 8.37
C HIS A 175 14.79 3.35 8.88
N ASP A 176 15.48 2.34 8.38
CA ASP A 176 15.52 1.00 8.97
C ASP A 176 16.93 0.70 9.54
N SER A 177 17.13 -0.49 10.06
CA SER A 177 18.41 -0.90 10.65
C SER A 177 19.57 -0.99 9.65
N THR A 178 19.26 -1.03 8.36
CA THR A 178 20.21 -1.22 7.25
C THR A 178 20.43 0.05 6.44
N SER A 179 19.67 1.11 6.72
CA SER A 179 19.74 2.37 5.97
C SER A 179 21.13 2.99 5.99
N PRO A 180 21.67 3.40 4.84
CA PRO A 180 22.89 4.18 4.80
C PRO A 180 22.70 5.53 5.51
N LYS A 181 23.77 6.07 6.08
CA LYS A 181 23.77 7.41 6.72
C LYS A 181 23.86 8.52 5.66
N GLY A 182 22.91 8.54 4.74
CA GLY A 182 22.84 9.51 3.65
C GLY A 182 22.03 9.04 2.45
N VAL A 183 21.88 9.92 1.48
CA VAL A 183 21.06 9.72 0.29
C VAL A 183 21.90 9.79 -0.98
N LYS A 184 21.70 8.86 -1.91
CA LYS A 184 22.30 8.86 -3.23
C LYS A 184 21.38 9.57 -4.24
N ILE A 185 21.94 10.55 -4.97
CA ILE A 185 21.27 11.26 -6.05
C ILE A 185 22.07 11.02 -7.33
N LYS A 186 21.42 10.61 -8.40
CA LYS A 186 22.08 10.55 -9.71
C LYS A 186 22.37 11.98 -10.17
N LYS A 187 23.59 12.25 -10.63
CA LYS A 187 24.01 13.59 -11.09
C LYS A 187 23.11 14.10 -12.21
N SER A 188 22.77 13.26 -13.17
CA SER A 188 21.85 13.59 -14.26
C SER A 188 20.44 14.01 -13.80
N LEU A 189 19.96 13.52 -12.66
CA LEU A 189 18.68 13.95 -12.10
C LEU A 189 18.78 15.33 -11.44
N ALA A 190 19.89 15.59 -10.74
CA ALA A 190 20.17 16.91 -10.18
C ALA A 190 20.36 17.97 -11.29
N GLU A 191 20.96 17.60 -12.42
CA GLU A 191 21.15 18.47 -13.59
C GLU A 191 19.84 18.82 -14.30
N LEU A 192 18.85 17.92 -14.26
CA LEU A 192 17.54 18.07 -14.90
C LEU A 192 16.49 18.74 -14.01
N SER A 193 16.75 18.91 -12.71
CA SER A 193 15.83 19.48 -11.75
C SER A 193 16.28 20.85 -11.25
N ASP A 194 15.33 21.74 -10.91
CA ASP A 194 15.61 23.00 -10.23
C ASP A 194 15.82 22.77 -8.73
N PHE A 195 15.04 21.84 -8.16
CA PHE A 195 15.06 21.53 -6.73
C PHE A 195 15.13 20.03 -6.46
N CYS A 196 15.74 19.68 -5.34
CA CYS A 196 15.74 18.34 -4.79
C CYS A 196 15.15 18.37 -3.37
N ILE A 197 14.08 17.60 -3.16
CA ILE A 197 13.48 17.40 -1.85
C ILE A 197 13.91 16.02 -1.34
N ILE A 198 14.35 15.94 -0.09
CA ILE A 198 14.67 14.69 0.58
C ILE A 198 13.78 14.56 1.80
N ILE A 199 12.92 13.55 1.79
CA ILE A 199 12.04 13.22 2.92
C ILE A 199 12.68 12.10 3.72
N TYR A 200 12.97 12.36 4.97
CA TYR A 200 13.44 11.36 5.92
C TYR A 200 12.27 10.74 6.65
N VAL A 201 11.96 9.49 6.35
CA VAL A 201 10.82 8.75 6.89
C VAL A 201 11.29 7.83 8.02
N ALA A 202 10.61 7.88 9.17
CA ALA A 202 10.83 6.99 10.30
C ALA A 202 10.21 5.60 10.08
N LYS A 203 10.51 4.62 10.93
CA LYS A 203 9.96 3.25 10.83
C LYS A 203 8.42 3.19 10.88
N ASN A 204 7.79 4.12 11.60
CA ASN A 204 6.34 4.29 11.70
C ASN A 204 5.74 5.15 10.58
N PHE A 205 6.49 5.36 9.49
CA PHE A 205 6.10 6.15 8.31
C PHE A 205 5.87 7.65 8.54
N THR A 206 6.11 8.21 9.73
CA THR A 206 6.07 9.65 9.93
C THR A 206 7.33 10.34 9.40
N ILE A 207 7.24 11.63 9.12
CA ILE A 207 8.39 12.42 8.65
C ILE A 207 9.30 12.73 9.84
N ARG A 208 10.56 12.31 9.77
CA ARG A 208 11.58 12.59 10.76
C ARG A 208 12.26 13.93 10.53
N ASP A 209 12.49 14.27 9.26
CA ASP A 209 13.00 15.57 8.82
C ASP A 209 12.82 15.75 7.30
N ILE A 210 13.03 16.98 6.83
CA ILE A 210 12.96 17.33 5.41
C ILE A 210 14.18 18.18 5.05
N LEU A 211 14.70 17.93 3.85
CA LEU A 211 15.61 18.82 3.15
C LEU A 211 14.94 19.34 1.88
N PHE A 212 15.01 20.64 1.68
CA PHE A 212 14.67 21.26 0.41
C PHE A 212 15.91 22.02 -0.08
N LEU A 213 16.49 21.59 -1.19
CA LEU A 213 17.76 22.12 -1.68
C LEU A 213 17.65 22.54 -3.14
N ASP A 214 18.32 23.64 -3.50
CA ASP A 214 18.55 23.98 -4.90
C ASP A 214 19.46 22.93 -5.54
N SER A 215 19.11 22.41 -6.71
CA SER A 215 19.92 21.41 -7.42
C SER A 215 21.29 21.95 -7.81
N GLU A 216 21.36 23.22 -8.22
CA GLU A 216 22.64 23.91 -8.47
C GLU A 216 23.55 23.93 -7.23
N PHE A 217 22.97 24.15 -6.05
CA PHE A 217 23.72 24.10 -4.80
C PHE A 217 24.28 22.69 -4.53
N ILE A 218 23.48 21.64 -4.78
CA ILE A 218 23.91 20.25 -4.64
C ILE A 218 25.09 19.95 -5.57
N LEU A 219 24.97 20.32 -6.85
CA LEU A 219 25.99 20.10 -7.86
C LEU A 219 27.27 20.85 -7.50
N ARG A 220 27.19 22.11 -7.05
CA ARG A 220 28.37 22.91 -6.69
C ARG A 220 29.07 22.41 -5.43
N LYS A 221 28.31 22.00 -4.39
CA LYS A 221 28.87 21.70 -3.07
C LYS A 221 29.28 20.24 -2.89
N PHE A 222 28.52 19.32 -3.51
CA PHE A 222 28.67 17.88 -3.24
C PHE A 222 29.05 17.09 -4.50
N ASP A 223 29.43 17.76 -5.58
CA ASP A 223 29.82 17.08 -6.81
C ASP A 223 31.02 16.15 -6.59
N THR A 224 30.99 15.03 -7.29
CA THR A 224 32.03 14.00 -7.29
C THR A 224 32.40 13.66 -8.73
N LYS A 225 33.55 13.01 -8.94
CA LYS A 225 33.95 12.52 -10.28
C LYS A 225 33.02 11.44 -10.85
N GLY A 226 32.12 10.86 -10.03
CA GLY A 226 31.21 9.78 -10.43
C GLY A 226 29.86 10.28 -10.93
N HIS A 227 29.01 9.32 -11.37
CA HIS A 227 27.64 9.60 -11.81
C HIS A 227 26.63 9.78 -10.67
N THR A 228 27.05 9.63 -9.43
CA THR A 228 26.20 9.67 -8.25
C THR A 228 26.80 10.57 -7.18
N ILE A 229 26.00 11.49 -6.67
CA ILE A 229 26.30 12.34 -5.53
C ILE A 229 25.79 11.64 -4.27
N PHE A 230 26.62 11.50 -3.25
CA PHE A 230 26.20 10.96 -1.95
C PHE A 230 26.15 12.07 -0.92
N LEU A 231 24.93 12.44 -0.52
CA LEU A 231 24.68 13.42 0.54
C LEU A 231 24.69 12.70 1.88
N LYS A 232 25.79 12.83 2.64
CA LYS A 232 25.85 12.25 3.99
C LYS A 232 24.98 13.08 4.94
N ASP A 233 24.27 12.40 5.84
CA ASP A 233 23.39 13.07 6.82
C ASP A 233 24.10 14.15 7.62
N GLN A 234 25.35 13.91 8.04
CA GLN A 234 26.16 14.87 8.78
C GLN A 234 26.49 16.14 7.98
N ASP A 235 26.71 16.03 6.66
CA ASP A 235 27.08 17.13 5.78
C ASP A 235 25.90 18.04 5.43
N VAL A 236 24.68 17.50 5.53
CA VAL A 236 23.42 18.21 5.22
C VAL A 236 22.58 18.55 6.45
N ALA A 237 23.00 18.13 7.64
CA ALA A 237 22.24 18.29 8.88
C ALA A 237 21.87 19.74 9.22
N SER A 238 22.68 20.73 8.82
CA SER A 238 22.38 22.15 9.02
C SER A 238 21.28 22.69 8.12
N TYR A 239 20.85 21.94 7.11
CA TYR A 239 19.79 22.32 6.16
C TYR A 239 18.46 21.63 6.46
N PHE A 240 18.38 20.76 7.47
CA PHE A 240 17.13 20.16 7.88
C PHE A 240 16.12 21.22 8.33
N PHE A 241 14.86 21.03 8.02
CA PHE A 241 13.78 21.91 8.46
C PHE A 241 13.68 22.01 9.98
N SER A 242 14.13 21.00 10.71
CA SER A 242 14.28 21.05 12.18
C SER A 242 15.36 22.04 12.65
N LYS A 243 16.21 22.57 11.75
CA LYS A 243 17.37 23.42 12.10
C LYS A 243 17.50 24.68 11.25
N SER A 244 16.83 24.75 10.10
CA SER A 244 17.01 25.83 9.12
C SER A 244 15.66 26.33 8.59
N ASP A 245 15.55 27.64 8.46
CA ASP A 245 14.39 28.27 7.83
C ASP A 245 14.55 28.42 6.31
N LYS A 246 15.72 28.04 5.79
CA LYS A 246 15.98 28.10 4.36
C LYS A 246 14.96 27.22 3.60
N HIS A 247 14.29 27.82 2.63
CA HIS A 247 13.22 27.20 1.85
C HIS A 247 11.95 26.80 2.64
N PHE A 248 11.81 27.22 3.89
CA PHE A 248 10.58 26.97 4.65
C PHE A 248 9.40 27.76 4.06
N ASP A 249 9.65 28.85 3.36
CA ASP A 249 8.70 29.62 2.57
C ASP A 249 8.08 28.81 1.41
N LYS A 250 8.69 27.69 1.00
CA LYS A 250 8.15 26.77 -0.01
C LYS A 250 7.08 25.83 0.53
N VAL A 251 6.90 25.76 1.84
CA VAL A 251 5.85 24.94 2.45
C VAL A 251 4.50 25.60 2.22
N VAL A 252 3.70 25.02 1.32
CA VAL A 252 2.34 25.49 0.99
C VAL A 252 1.32 25.03 2.03
N ASN A 253 1.47 23.78 2.54
CA ASN A 253 0.54 23.21 3.49
C ASN A 253 1.23 22.90 4.83
N LYS A 254 1.30 23.91 5.70
CA LYS A 254 1.91 23.80 7.03
C LYS A 254 1.17 22.80 7.93
N THR A 255 -0.16 22.74 7.84
CA THR A 255 -0.97 21.78 8.59
C THR A 255 -0.65 20.34 8.22
N ALA A 256 -0.50 20.05 6.95
CA ALA A 256 -0.08 18.71 6.49
C ALA A 256 1.33 18.37 6.97
N LEU A 257 2.26 19.33 6.91
CA LEU A 257 3.61 19.13 7.42
C LEU A 257 3.59 18.72 8.89
N LEU A 258 2.87 19.43 9.76
CA LEU A 258 2.75 19.09 11.18
C LEU A 258 2.06 17.73 11.39
N LYS A 259 0.98 17.47 10.65
CA LYS A 259 0.21 16.22 10.76
C LYS A 259 1.04 14.97 10.41
N PHE A 260 1.93 15.10 9.43
CA PHE A 260 2.75 13.97 8.97
C PHE A 260 4.11 13.90 9.67
N ALA A 261 4.51 14.95 10.38
CA ALA A 261 5.75 14.98 11.14
C ALA A 261 5.76 13.97 12.29
N SER A 262 6.94 13.46 12.63
CA SER A 262 7.14 12.79 13.90
C SER A 262 6.93 13.79 15.05
N PRO A 263 6.56 13.32 16.26
CA PRO A 263 6.36 14.23 17.40
C PRO A 263 7.57 15.15 17.67
N GLN A 264 8.79 14.63 17.51
CA GLN A 264 10.02 15.38 17.70
C GLN A 264 10.23 16.48 16.64
N LEU A 265 9.81 16.22 15.40
CA LEU A 265 9.86 17.22 14.34
C LEU A 265 8.76 18.25 14.52
N ALA A 266 7.54 17.82 14.82
CA ALA A 266 6.38 18.70 15.00
C ALA A 266 6.66 19.79 16.05
N ILE A 267 7.17 19.41 17.22
CA ILE A 267 7.56 20.38 18.29
C ILE A 267 8.53 21.43 17.76
N LYS A 268 9.56 21.03 17.03
CA LYS A 268 10.57 21.97 16.48
C LYS A 268 10.01 22.89 15.40
N LEU A 269 9.00 22.43 14.67
CA LEU A 269 8.36 23.20 13.61
C LEU A 269 7.32 24.17 14.15
N GLU A 270 6.60 23.80 15.21
CA GLU A 270 5.61 24.70 15.88
C GLU A 270 6.27 25.97 16.38
N ASP A 271 7.45 25.87 17.01
CA ASP A 271 8.24 27.02 17.46
C ASP A 271 8.64 28.01 16.32
N ARG A 272 8.60 27.54 15.06
CA ARG A 272 8.96 28.32 13.89
C ARG A 272 7.76 28.80 13.06
N MET A 273 6.58 28.29 13.34
CA MET A 273 5.36 28.66 12.64
C MET A 273 4.60 29.76 13.34
N ASN A 274 4.90 29.99 14.63
CA ASN A 274 4.41 31.07 15.46
C ASN A 274 5.35 32.28 15.32
#